data_615f7acfdd47e1fa2bfd58cf2db6c98f
#
_entry.id   615f7acfdd47e1fa2bfd58cf2db6c98f
#
_cell.length_a   1.000
_cell.length_b   1.000
_cell.length_c   1.000
_cell.angle_alpha   90.00
_cell.angle_beta   90.00
_cell.angle_gamma   90.00
#
_symmetry.space_group_name_H-M   'P 1'
#
loop_
_entity.id
_entity.type
_entity.pdbx_description
1 polymer ?
#
loop_
_entity_poly.entity_id
_entity_poly.type
_entity_poly.pdbx_seq_one_letter_code
_entity_poly.pdbx_strand_id
1 'polypeptide(L)'
;REWRWPCNADMTAYNIQLKEYGVISSWDEIPGLDFYNINGIGVIVKNEAQANLIISDILTIVDNGRASFNTFGFVLITDLLPNTIKLQEPEKISNTIANAIVDLAPYFSLNDEECKKYTERFSLLVSEILEIPPSPISTEWGGCWLWLHDNKSPLARALLRTNWAFVSEDGRYLVRLDGFSKKYKDLQQKEKITAKLADLVKKEFGVQSCYFSVGNSFNPTDVPFYAGKFDPDISFFNCAWNNP
;
A
#
# COMPACT_ATOMS: atom_id res chain seq x y z
N ARG A 1 1.97 7.64 -31.26
CA ARG A 1 1.81 9.04 -30.79
C ARG A 1 1.79 9.01 -29.28
N GLU A 2 2.74 9.67 -28.64
CA GLU A 2 2.79 9.83 -27.21
C GLU A 2 1.84 10.98 -26.81
N TRP A 3 0.90 10.72 -25.92
CA TRP A 3 0.06 11.77 -25.35
C TRP A 3 0.79 12.36 -24.17
N ARG A 4 1.19 13.63 -24.29
CA ARG A 4 1.73 14.38 -23.17
C ARG A 4 0.63 15.25 -22.59
N TRP A 5 0.44 15.17 -21.30
CA TRP A 5 -0.48 16.05 -20.60
C TRP A 5 0.02 17.49 -20.67
N PRO A 6 -0.77 18.45 -21.14
CA PRO A 6 -0.36 19.83 -21.10
C PRO A 6 -0.24 20.28 -19.64
N CYS A 7 0.95 20.63 -19.22
CA CYS A 7 1.16 21.25 -17.92
C CYS A 7 0.74 22.72 -18.01
N ASN A 8 -0.23 23.10 -17.19
CA ASN A 8 -0.67 24.51 -17.08
C ASN A 8 0.23 25.32 -16.13
N ALA A 9 1.27 24.71 -15.52
CA ALA A 9 2.22 25.42 -14.71
C ALA A 9 3.04 26.38 -15.58
N ASP A 10 3.34 27.56 -15.05
CA ASP A 10 4.27 28.48 -15.68
C ASP A 10 5.68 27.88 -15.68
N MET A 11 6.04 27.30 -16.82
CA MET A 11 7.35 26.65 -17.02
C MET A 11 8.50 27.65 -17.09
N THR A 12 8.23 28.95 -17.11
CA THR A 12 9.25 30.00 -17.27
C THR A 12 10.19 30.00 -16.07
N ALA A 13 9.66 29.98 -14.86
CA ALA A 13 10.45 29.93 -13.64
C ALA A 13 11.28 28.63 -13.55
N TYR A 14 10.67 27.49 -13.89
CA TYR A 14 11.33 26.19 -13.94
C TYR A 14 12.48 26.14 -14.95
N ASN A 15 12.26 26.64 -16.17
CA ASN A 15 13.28 26.68 -17.19
C ASN A 15 14.44 27.65 -16.86
N ILE A 16 14.15 28.74 -16.14
CA ILE A 16 15.17 29.66 -15.63
C ILE A 16 16.02 28.95 -14.58
N GLN A 17 15.44 28.30 -13.62
CA GLN A 17 16.15 27.53 -12.59
C GLN A 17 17.02 26.42 -13.18
N LEU A 18 16.49 25.64 -14.12
CA LEU A 18 17.27 24.61 -14.81
C LEU A 18 18.47 25.19 -15.57
N LYS A 19 18.32 26.38 -16.19
CA LYS A 19 19.39 27.04 -16.94
C LYS A 19 20.44 27.67 -16.04
N GLU A 20 20.02 28.34 -14.97
CA GLU A 20 20.93 29.09 -14.11
C GLU A 20 21.69 28.21 -13.12
N TYR A 21 21.06 27.18 -12.60
CA TYR A 21 21.61 26.40 -11.48
C TYR A 21 21.88 24.95 -11.81
N GLY A 22 21.42 24.42 -12.94
CA GLY A 22 21.62 23.02 -13.33
C GLY A 22 21.07 22.01 -12.31
N VAL A 23 20.17 22.44 -11.43
CA VAL A 23 19.63 21.66 -10.32
C VAL A 23 18.11 21.67 -10.41
N ILE A 24 17.51 20.50 -10.25
CA ILE A 24 16.07 20.39 -9.97
C ILE A 24 15.91 20.68 -8.48
N SER A 25 15.24 21.77 -8.13
CA SER A 25 15.17 22.25 -6.76
C SER A 25 14.36 21.35 -5.84
N SER A 26 13.22 20.85 -6.28
CA SER A 26 12.42 19.86 -5.59
C SER A 26 11.50 19.10 -6.53
N TRP A 27 11.02 17.93 -6.11
CA TRP A 27 10.00 17.17 -6.84
C TRP A 27 8.66 17.92 -6.92
N ASP A 28 8.38 18.80 -5.98
CA ASP A 28 7.16 19.60 -5.92
C ASP A 28 7.10 20.67 -7.01
N GLU A 29 8.27 21.06 -7.56
CA GLU A 29 8.40 22.04 -8.65
C GLU A 29 8.39 21.37 -10.04
N ILE A 30 8.40 20.06 -10.12
CA ILE A 30 8.31 19.34 -11.39
C ILE A 30 6.86 19.35 -11.86
N PRO A 31 6.61 19.83 -13.10
CA PRO A 31 5.28 19.77 -13.66
C PRO A 31 4.74 18.35 -13.67
N GLY A 32 3.61 18.14 -13.04
CA GLY A 32 2.98 16.83 -12.93
C GLY A 32 1.46 16.95 -12.93
N LEU A 33 0.78 15.83 -12.73
CA LEU A 33 -0.65 15.81 -12.52
C LEU A 33 -0.96 16.23 -11.08
N ASP A 34 -1.80 17.24 -10.92
CA ASP A 34 -2.40 17.55 -9.62
C ASP A 34 -3.56 16.58 -9.35
N PHE A 35 -3.25 15.50 -8.64
CA PHE A 35 -4.24 14.48 -8.33
C PHE A 35 -5.31 14.93 -7.33
N TYR A 36 -5.13 16.01 -6.61
CA TYR A 36 -6.13 16.50 -5.65
C TYR A 36 -7.38 17.06 -6.32
N ASN A 37 -7.22 17.62 -7.52
CA ASN A 37 -8.30 18.29 -8.23
C ASN A 37 -8.83 17.48 -9.44
N ILE A 38 -8.34 16.30 -9.67
CA ILE A 38 -8.74 15.44 -10.80
C ILE A 38 -9.48 14.22 -10.26
N ASN A 39 -10.63 13.89 -10.88
CA ASN A 39 -11.41 12.71 -10.55
C ASN A 39 -11.54 11.79 -11.77
N GLY A 40 -11.63 10.49 -11.52
CA GLY A 40 -11.94 9.49 -12.53
C GLY A 40 -10.81 9.18 -13.49
N ILE A 41 -9.54 9.32 -13.06
CA ILE A 41 -8.38 8.93 -13.88
C ILE A 41 -8.43 7.42 -14.12
N GLY A 42 -8.39 7.02 -15.40
CA GLY A 42 -8.15 5.63 -15.80
C GLY A 42 -6.67 5.38 -16.04
N VAL A 43 -6.16 4.25 -15.57
CA VAL A 43 -4.79 3.80 -15.83
C VAL A 43 -4.84 2.63 -16.80
N ILE A 44 -3.99 2.66 -17.84
CA ILE A 44 -3.91 1.60 -18.84
C ILE A 44 -2.62 0.83 -18.65
N VAL A 45 -2.74 -0.48 -18.52
CA VAL A 45 -1.62 -1.40 -18.36
C VAL A 45 -1.72 -2.55 -19.38
N LYS A 46 -0.62 -3.27 -19.59
CA LYS A 46 -0.59 -4.36 -20.54
C LYS A 46 -1.26 -5.61 -20.01
N ASN A 47 -0.90 -6.08 -18.82
CA ASN A 47 -1.29 -7.38 -18.28
C ASN A 47 -1.73 -7.29 -16.82
N GLU A 48 -2.27 -8.40 -16.30
CA GLU A 48 -2.75 -8.53 -14.93
C GLU A 48 -1.65 -8.31 -13.87
N ALA A 49 -0.41 -8.74 -14.13
CA ALA A 49 0.69 -8.54 -13.20
C ALA A 49 0.97 -7.03 -13.02
N GLN A 50 1.01 -6.26 -14.11
CA GLN A 50 1.14 -4.81 -14.05
C GLN A 50 -0.07 -4.15 -13.38
N ALA A 51 -1.30 -4.65 -13.65
CA ALA A 51 -2.50 -4.16 -12.99
C ALA A 51 -2.42 -4.35 -11.48
N ASN A 52 -1.99 -5.53 -11.03
CA ASN A 52 -1.85 -5.82 -9.60
C ASN A 52 -0.85 -4.89 -8.89
N LEU A 53 0.27 -4.57 -9.53
CA LEU A 53 1.25 -3.63 -8.99
C LEU A 53 0.70 -2.20 -8.94
N ILE A 54 0.16 -1.70 -10.04
CA ILE A 54 -0.34 -0.32 -10.11
C ILE A 54 -1.56 -0.09 -9.20
N ILE A 55 -2.43 -1.09 -9.02
CA ILE A 55 -3.53 -1.00 -8.07
C ILE A 55 -2.98 -0.84 -6.64
N SER A 56 -1.98 -1.62 -6.26
CA SER A 56 -1.35 -1.48 -4.95
C SER A 56 -0.71 -0.11 -4.76
N ASP A 57 -0.10 0.46 -5.79
CA ASP A 57 0.50 1.79 -5.75
C ASP A 57 -0.57 2.88 -5.64
N ILE A 58 -1.66 2.78 -6.41
CA ILE A 58 -2.80 3.70 -6.34
C ILE A 58 -3.41 3.69 -4.92
N LEU A 59 -3.67 2.50 -4.37
CA LEU A 59 -4.19 2.38 -3.01
C LEU A 59 -3.25 3.05 -1.99
N THR A 60 -1.94 2.86 -2.15
CA THR A 60 -0.95 3.48 -1.26
C THR A 60 -0.96 5.01 -1.36
N ILE A 61 -1.09 5.57 -2.56
CA ILE A 61 -1.18 7.03 -2.78
C ILE A 61 -2.44 7.60 -2.11
N VAL A 62 -3.58 6.90 -2.25
CA VAL A 62 -4.85 7.31 -1.62
C VAL A 62 -4.79 7.16 -0.10
N ASP A 63 -4.32 6.02 0.40
CA ASP A 63 -4.27 5.73 1.83
C ASP A 63 -3.27 6.63 2.58
N ASN A 64 -2.24 7.13 1.89
CA ASN A 64 -1.32 8.16 2.40
C ASN A 64 -1.89 9.59 2.33
N GLY A 65 -3.09 9.77 1.82
CA GLY A 65 -3.71 11.07 1.66
C GLY A 65 -3.09 11.96 0.57
N ARG A 66 -2.30 11.38 -0.35
CA ARG A 66 -1.71 12.08 -1.49
C ARG A 66 -2.67 12.19 -2.67
N ALA A 67 -3.78 11.47 -2.66
CA ALA A 67 -4.89 11.57 -3.60
C ALA A 67 -6.20 11.26 -2.90
N SER A 68 -7.32 11.72 -3.47
CA SER A 68 -8.66 11.34 -3.03
C SER A 68 -9.02 9.94 -3.54
N PHE A 69 -9.91 9.24 -2.85
CA PHE A 69 -10.44 7.94 -3.31
C PHE A 69 -11.19 8.04 -4.66
N ASN A 70 -11.66 9.22 -5.05
CA ASN A 70 -12.31 9.47 -6.34
C ASN A 70 -11.32 9.82 -7.47
N THR A 71 -10.05 10.02 -7.15
CA THR A 71 -9.05 10.42 -8.14
C THR A 71 -8.86 9.37 -9.22
N PHE A 72 -8.77 8.11 -8.82
CA PHE A 72 -8.61 6.99 -9.74
C PHE A 72 -9.90 6.18 -9.83
N GLY A 73 -10.40 5.97 -11.05
CA GLY A 73 -11.65 5.23 -11.28
C GLY A 73 -11.41 3.76 -11.58
N PHE A 74 -10.45 3.47 -12.46
CA PHE A 74 -10.25 2.10 -12.96
C PHE A 74 -8.84 1.85 -13.49
N VAL A 75 -8.52 0.57 -13.63
CA VAL A 75 -7.33 0.08 -14.37
C VAL A 75 -7.79 -0.76 -15.54
N LEU A 76 -7.39 -0.40 -16.78
CA LEU A 76 -7.68 -1.13 -18.01
C LEU A 76 -6.50 -2.04 -18.37
N ILE A 77 -6.78 -3.32 -18.62
CA ILE A 77 -5.78 -4.33 -18.97
C ILE A 77 -5.90 -4.63 -20.48
N THR A 78 -4.90 -4.22 -21.28
CA THR A 78 -4.98 -4.31 -22.72
C THR A 78 -4.86 -5.75 -23.28
N ASP A 79 -4.17 -6.65 -22.59
CA ASP A 79 -4.08 -8.06 -23.00
C ASP A 79 -5.45 -8.80 -22.93
N LEU A 80 -6.42 -8.25 -22.18
CA LEU A 80 -7.80 -8.76 -22.14
C LEU A 80 -8.68 -8.22 -23.27
N LEU A 81 -8.19 -7.24 -24.04
CA LEU A 81 -8.89 -6.72 -25.21
C LEU A 81 -8.58 -7.60 -26.43
N PRO A 82 -9.56 -7.86 -27.32
CA PRO A 82 -9.33 -8.63 -28.51
C PRO A 82 -8.39 -7.90 -29.48
N ASN A 83 -7.47 -8.65 -30.11
CA ASN A 83 -6.47 -8.12 -31.06
C ASN A 83 -7.07 -7.43 -32.30
N THR A 84 -8.33 -7.64 -32.60
CA THR A 84 -9.04 -6.99 -33.69
C THR A 84 -10.39 -6.48 -33.22
N ILE A 85 -10.50 -5.18 -33.05
CA ILE A 85 -11.76 -4.51 -32.75
C ILE A 85 -12.56 -4.41 -34.07
N LYS A 86 -13.01 -5.55 -34.59
CA LYS A 86 -14.11 -5.61 -35.58
C LYS A 86 -15.46 -5.68 -34.87
N LEU A 87 -15.56 -5.03 -33.70
CA LEU A 87 -16.81 -4.96 -32.96
C LEU A 87 -17.62 -3.82 -33.54
N GLN A 88 -18.57 -4.16 -34.43
CA GLN A 88 -19.50 -3.18 -35.04
C GLN A 88 -20.67 -2.86 -34.08
N GLU A 89 -20.90 -3.69 -33.07
CA GLU A 89 -22.02 -3.56 -32.15
C GLU A 89 -21.61 -2.89 -30.86
N PRO A 90 -22.21 -1.74 -30.48
CA PRO A 90 -21.84 -0.98 -29.27
C PRO A 90 -21.91 -1.81 -27.97
N GLU A 91 -22.88 -2.69 -27.84
CA GLU A 91 -23.05 -3.56 -26.67
C GLU A 91 -21.87 -4.55 -26.49
N LYS A 92 -21.41 -5.12 -27.63
CA LYS A 92 -20.24 -6.02 -27.60
C LYS A 92 -18.96 -5.27 -27.23
N ILE A 93 -18.81 -4.03 -27.69
CA ILE A 93 -17.69 -3.16 -27.33
C ILE A 93 -17.72 -2.87 -25.82
N SER A 94 -18.88 -2.46 -25.30
CA SER A 94 -19.07 -2.15 -23.90
C SER A 94 -18.74 -3.34 -22.99
N ASN A 95 -19.27 -4.51 -23.29
CA ASN A 95 -19.00 -5.73 -22.53
C ASN A 95 -17.54 -6.16 -22.59
N THR A 96 -16.90 -6.01 -23.75
CA THR A 96 -15.48 -6.34 -23.92
C THR A 96 -14.60 -5.40 -23.07
N ILE A 97 -14.89 -4.11 -23.08
CA ILE A 97 -14.17 -3.14 -22.27
C ILE A 97 -14.43 -3.39 -20.78
N ALA A 98 -15.66 -3.64 -20.38
CA ALA A 98 -16.03 -3.94 -18.99
C ALA A 98 -15.25 -5.14 -18.42
N ASN A 99 -15.04 -6.18 -19.22
CA ASN A 99 -14.27 -7.37 -18.82
C ASN A 99 -12.74 -7.10 -18.70
N ALA A 100 -12.26 -6.05 -19.34
CA ALA A 100 -10.84 -5.65 -19.29
C ALA A 100 -10.56 -4.57 -18.23
N ILE A 101 -11.59 -4.09 -17.52
CA ILE A 101 -11.48 -3.05 -16.50
C ILE A 101 -11.51 -3.67 -15.11
N VAL A 102 -10.59 -3.24 -14.27
CA VAL A 102 -10.66 -3.43 -12.81
C VAL A 102 -11.20 -2.15 -12.19
N ASP A 103 -12.39 -2.21 -11.61
CA ASP A 103 -12.98 -1.13 -10.83
C ASP A 103 -12.26 -0.99 -9.50
N LEU A 104 -11.89 0.23 -9.13
CA LEU A 104 -11.18 0.52 -7.88
C LEU A 104 -12.12 0.81 -6.70
N ALA A 105 -13.38 1.14 -6.96
CA ALA A 105 -14.34 1.49 -5.91
C ALA A 105 -14.52 0.39 -4.83
N PRO A 106 -14.52 -0.91 -5.15
CA PRO A 106 -14.66 -1.97 -4.14
C PRO A 106 -13.57 -1.96 -3.08
N TYR A 107 -12.35 -1.50 -3.39
CA TYR A 107 -11.27 -1.43 -2.40
C TYR A 107 -11.50 -0.36 -1.33
N PHE A 108 -12.36 0.62 -1.60
CA PHE A 108 -12.67 1.72 -0.68
C PHE A 108 -14.04 1.58 -0.01
N SER A 109 -14.89 0.63 -0.46
CA SER A 109 -16.28 0.51 -0.07
C SER A 109 -16.61 -0.72 0.80
N LEU A 110 -15.62 -1.26 1.53
CA LEU A 110 -15.86 -2.36 2.46
C LEU A 110 -16.95 -1.95 3.47
N ASN A 111 -18.00 -2.76 3.63
CA ASN A 111 -19.10 -2.43 4.52
C ASN A 111 -18.75 -2.63 6.01
N ASP A 112 -19.55 -2.08 6.90
CA ASP A 112 -19.26 -2.08 8.34
C ASP A 112 -19.29 -3.48 8.96
N GLU A 113 -20.15 -4.38 8.47
CA GLU A 113 -20.23 -5.76 8.95
C GLU A 113 -19.00 -6.56 8.57
N GLU A 114 -18.52 -6.41 7.33
CA GLU A 114 -17.28 -7.02 6.86
C GLU A 114 -16.09 -6.48 7.64
N CYS A 115 -15.98 -5.15 7.80
CA CYS A 115 -14.94 -4.55 8.62
C CYS A 115 -14.91 -5.12 10.03
N LYS A 116 -16.08 -5.20 10.67
CA LYS A 116 -16.23 -5.75 12.01
C LYS A 116 -15.79 -7.22 12.07
N LYS A 117 -16.23 -8.04 11.12
CA LYS A 117 -15.84 -9.46 11.03
C LYS A 117 -14.32 -9.65 10.96
N TYR A 118 -13.65 -8.92 10.07
CA TYR A 118 -12.18 -9.01 9.94
C TYR A 118 -11.47 -8.50 11.18
N THR A 119 -11.92 -7.37 11.74
CA THR A 119 -11.29 -6.76 12.92
C THR A 119 -11.46 -7.62 14.18
N GLU A 120 -12.65 -8.17 14.41
CA GLU A 120 -12.90 -9.07 15.54
C GLU A 120 -12.04 -10.34 15.43
N ARG A 121 -11.97 -10.93 14.23
CA ARG A 121 -11.16 -12.13 14.03
C ARG A 121 -9.67 -11.84 14.22
N PHE A 122 -9.19 -10.71 13.71
CA PHE A 122 -7.81 -10.28 13.92
C PHE A 122 -7.52 -10.02 15.41
N SER A 123 -8.44 -9.38 16.14
CA SER A 123 -8.26 -9.11 17.57
C SER A 123 -8.15 -10.38 18.41
N LEU A 124 -8.84 -11.46 18.02
CA LEU A 124 -8.68 -12.79 18.65
C LEU A 124 -7.26 -13.33 18.46
N LEU A 125 -6.69 -13.23 17.27
CA LEU A 125 -5.29 -13.63 17.03
C LEU A 125 -4.30 -12.82 17.86
N VAL A 126 -4.52 -11.50 17.97
CA VAL A 126 -3.70 -10.63 18.81
C VAL A 126 -3.81 -11.03 20.29
N SER A 127 -5.01 -11.35 20.75
CA SER A 127 -5.25 -11.81 22.13
C SER A 127 -4.54 -13.14 22.42
N GLU A 128 -4.62 -14.10 21.50
CA GLU A 128 -3.92 -15.38 21.60
C GLU A 128 -2.40 -15.19 21.73
N ILE A 129 -1.84 -14.33 20.91
CA ILE A 129 -0.41 -14.01 20.94
C ILE A 129 -0.03 -13.29 22.25
N LEU A 130 -0.91 -12.46 22.79
CA LEU A 130 -0.69 -11.77 24.05
C LEU A 130 -0.68 -12.73 25.26
N GLU A 131 -1.19 -13.94 25.18
CA GLU A 131 -1.04 -14.96 26.24
C GLU A 131 0.42 -15.47 26.39
N ILE A 132 1.28 -15.30 25.41
CA ILE A 132 2.68 -15.72 25.49
C ILE A 132 3.38 -14.91 26.60
N PRO A 133 4.04 -15.57 27.56
CA PRO A 133 4.72 -14.88 28.64
C PRO A 133 5.96 -14.10 28.14
N PRO A 134 6.30 -12.99 28.79
CA PRO A 134 7.53 -12.28 28.51
C PRO A 134 8.76 -13.16 28.79
N SER A 135 9.64 -13.22 27.78
CA SER A 135 10.93 -13.93 27.87
C SER A 135 11.97 -13.06 27.15
N PRO A 136 12.55 -12.06 27.83
CA PRO A 136 13.52 -11.16 27.25
C PRO A 136 14.72 -11.90 26.68
N ILE A 137 15.13 -11.51 25.47
CA ILE A 137 16.25 -12.13 24.73
C ILE A 137 17.44 -11.17 24.74
N SER A 138 17.17 -9.87 24.71
CA SER A 138 18.18 -8.82 24.64
C SER A 138 17.78 -7.59 25.48
N THR A 139 18.61 -6.56 25.47
CA THR A 139 18.32 -5.26 26.06
C THR A 139 17.93 -4.22 25.00
N GLU A 140 17.83 -4.62 23.74
CA GLU A 140 17.45 -3.74 22.64
C GLU A 140 16.00 -3.28 22.79
N TRP A 141 15.75 -2.03 22.43
CA TRP A 141 14.43 -1.44 22.48
C TRP A 141 14.07 -0.78 21.14
N GLY A 142 12.78 -0.58 20.89
CA GLY A 142 12.29 0.07 19.68
C GLY A 142 10.83 -0.25 19.37
N GLY A 143 10.37 0.27 18.25
CA GLY A 143 9.05 -0.03 17.67
C GLY A 143 9.06 -1.35 16.92
N CYS A 144 7.93 -2.06 16.96
CA CYS A 144 7.72 -3.25 16.15
C CYS A 144 6.25 -3.32 15.73
N TRP A 145 6.02 -3.53 14.46
CA TRP A 145 4.71 -3.55 13.81
C TRP A 145 4.56 -4.83 12.98
N LEU A 146 3.33 -5.26 12.75
CA LEU A 146 3.04 -6.23 11.71
C LEU A 146 2.89 -5.49 10.37
N TRP A 147 3.73 -5.80 9.41
CA TRP A 147 3.68 -5.25 8.05
C TRP A 147 2.86 -6.17 7.14
N LEU A 148 1.73 -5.67 6.65
CA LEU A 148 0.88 -6.36 5.67
C LEU A 148 1.39 -6.05 4.27
N HIS A 149 1.64 -7.10 3.48
CA HIS A 149 2.18 -6.95 2.13
C HIS A 149 1.09 -6.71 1.08
N ASP A 150 -0.11 -7.26 1.29
CA ASP A 150 -1.24 -7.09 0.37
C ASP A 150 -2.22 -6.04 0.88
N ASN A 151 -2.10 -4.82 0.37
CA ASN A 151 -2.99 -3.72 0.71
C ASN A 151 -4.37 -3.80 0.05
N LYS A 152 -4.58 -4.73 -0.90
CA LYS A 152 -5.86 -5.02 -1.56
C LYS A 152 -6.72 -5.96 -0.73
N SER A 153 -6.12 -6.71 0.19
CA SER A 153 -6.83 -7.71 0.97
C SER A 153 -7.94 -7.09 1.83
N PRO A 154 -9.08 -7.75 1.98
CA PRO A 154 -10.15 -7.28 2.85
C PRO A 154 -9.68 -7.04 4.30
N LEU A 155 -8.73 -7.84 4.78
CA LEU A 155 -8.12 -7.62 6.10
C LEU A 155 -7.41 -6.27 6.17
N ALA A 156 -6.51 -5.97 5.22
CA ALA A 156 -5.78 -4.70 5.22
C ALA A 156 -6.75 -3.50 5.13
N ARG A 157 -7.77 -3.58 4.27
CA ARG A 157 -8.79 -2.55 4.12
C ARG A 157 -9.61 -2.35 5.40
N ALA A 158 -10.00 -3.44 6.09
CA ALA A 158 -10.71 -3.40 7.35
C ALA A 158 -9.85 -2.78 8.47
N LEU A 159 -8.57 -3.18 8.58
CA LEU A 159 -7.68 -2.68 9.62
C LEU A 159 -7.33 -1.19 9.42
N LEU A 160 -7.21 -0.72 8.18
CA LEU A 160 -7.05 0.72 7.88
C LEU A 160 -8.30 1.51 8.31
N ARG A 161 -9.49 1.05 7.88
CA ARG A 161 -10.75 1.73 8.17
C ARG A 161 -11.04 1.83 9.67
N THR A 162 -10.60 0.85 10.44
CA THR A 162 -10.78 0.80 11.90
C THR A 162 -9.61 1.39 12.69
N ASN A 163 -8.64 2.02 12.01
CA ASN A 163 -7.42 2.60 12.60
C ASN A 163 -6.52 1.61 13.36
N TRP A 164 -6.67 0.31 13.12
CA TRP A 164 -5.68 -0.69 13.59
C TRP A 164 -4.40 -0.63 12.76
N ALA A 165 -4.50 -0.30 11.49
CA ALA A 165 -3.36 -0.12 10.60
C ALA A 165 -3.24 1.34 10.15
N PHE A 166 -2.05 1.69 9.68
CA PHE A 166 -1.74 2.96 9.04
C PHE A 166 -0.71 2.73 7.93
N VAL A 167 -0.58 3.69 7.03
CA VAL A 167 0.46 3.67 6.01
C VAL A 167 1.59 4.58 6.45
N SER A 168 2.83 4.07 6.47
CA SER A 168 4.01 4.87 6.76
C SER A 168 4.33 5.83 5.61
N GLU A 169 5.20 6.81 5.82
CA GLU A 169 5.69 7.72 4.77
C GLU A 169 6.29 6.96 3.59
N ASP A 170 6.91 5.82 3.87
CA ASP A 170 7.51 4.91 2.89
C ASP A 170 6.49 3.94 2.23
N GLY A 171 5.20 4.08 2.51
CA GLY A 171 4.15 3.26 1.91
C GLY A 171 3.94 1.88 2.54
N ARG A 172 4.51 1.59 3.72
CA ARG A 172 4.29 0.33 4.41
C ARG A 172 2.97 0.32 5.17
N TYR A 173 2.21 -0.74 5.05
CA TYR A 173 0.96 -0.97 5.79
C TYR A 173 1.25 -1.62 7.13
N LEU A 174 1.33 -0.81 8.16
CA LEU A 174 1.79 -1.21 9.49
C LEU A 174 0.63 -1.27 10.47
N VAL A 175 0.48 -2.42 11.14
CA VAL A 175 -0.54 -2.63 12.17
C VAL A 175 0.00 -2.23 13.53
N ARG A 176 -0.78 -1.41 14.26
CA ARG A 176 -0.46 -0.99 15.62
C ARG A 176 -0.68 -2.14 16.60
N LEU A 177 0.36 -2.49 17.33
CA LEU A 177 0.34 -3.55 18.34
C LEU A 177 0.58 -2.96 19.72
N ASP A 178 -0.27 -2.01 20.14
CA ASP A 178 -0.10 -1.25 21.39
C ASP A 178 -0.01 -2.13 22.64
N GLY A 179 -0.75 -3.24 22.68
CA GLY A 179 -0.65 -4.23 23.73
C GLY A 179 0.73 -4.87 23.86
N PHE A 180 1.45 -5.02 22.73
CA PHE A 180 2.80 -5.59 22.70
C PHE A 180 3.81 -4.69 23.37
N SER A 181 3.75 -3.38 23.13
CA SER A 181 4.66 -2.39 23.72
C SER A 181 4.52 -2.29 25.23
N LYS A 182 3.33 -2.58 25.78
CA LYS A 182 3.09 -2.64 27.22
C LYS A 182 3.64 -3.90 27.85
N LYS A 183 3.45 -5.05 27.20
CA LYS A 183 3.81 -6.38 27.71
C LYS A 183 5.26 -6.75 27.46
N TYR A 184 5.77 -6.46 26.26
CA TYR A 184 7.13 -6.84 25.85
C TYR A 184 8.01 -5.60 25.71
N LYS A 185 9.13 -5.55 26.44
CA LYS A 185 10.07 -4.42 26.44
C LYS A 185 11.21 -4.61 25.43
N ASP A 186 11.64 -5.83 25.26
CA ASP A 186 12.73 -6.27 24.41
C ASP A 186 12.30 -6.29 22.94
N LEU A 187 13.09 -5.67 22.05
CA LEU A 187 12.79 -5.56 20.63
C LEU A 187 12.81 -6.93 19.93
N GLN A 188 13.82 -7.76 20.17
CA GLN A 188 13.94 -9.09 19.56
C GLN A 188 12.78 -10.00 19.97
N GLN A 189 12.29 -9.86 21.22
CA GLN A 189 11.10 -10.58 21.65
C GLN A 189 9.84 -10.09 20.90
N LYS A 190 9.67 -8.78 20.70
CA LYS A 190 8.56 -8.25 19.89
C LYS A 190 8.61 -8.78 18.47
N GLU A 191 9.77 -8.78 17.81
CA GLU A 191 9.98 -9.32 16.47
C GLU A 191 9.57 -10.80 16.38
N LYS A 192 10.05 -11.63 17.31
CA LYS A 192 9.72 -13.06 17.37
C LYS A 192 8.22 -13.33 17.55
N ILE A 193 7.57 -12.50 18.36
CA ILE A 193 6.13 -12.63 18.62
C ILE A 193 5.33 -12.12 17.44
N THR A 194 5.74 -11.00 16.83
CA THR A 194 5.10 -10.46 15.64
C THR A 194 5.27 -11.40 14.44
N ALA A 195 6.41 -12.10 14.32
CA ALA A 195 6.59 -13.15 13.31
C ALA A 195 5.56 -14.29 13.47
N LYS A 196 5.31 -14.73 14.72
CA LYS A 196 4.24 -15.71 14.98
C LYS A 196 2.86 -15.19 14.61
N LEU A 197 2.57 -13.92 14.90
CA LEU A 197 1.32 -13.29 14.48
C LEU A 197 1.19 -13.27 12.95
N ALA A 198 2.28 -12.99 12.24
CA ALA A 198 2.30 -13.04 10.78
C ALA A 198 1.94 -14.42 10.22
N ASP A 199 2.46 -15.50 10.84
CA ASP A 199 2.10 -16.87 10.47
C ASP A 199 0.61 -17.16 10.70
N LEU A 200 0.05 -16.69 11.82
CA LEU A 200 -1.40 -16.82 12.10
C LEU A 200 -2.24 -16.04 11.10
N VAL A 201 -1.85 -14.80 10.77
CA VAL A 201 -2.52 -13.96 9.76
C VAL A 201 -2.51 -14.64 8.39
N LYS A 202 -1.36 -15.20 7.99
CA LYS A 202 -1.28 -15.98 6.75
C LYS A 202 -2.21 -17.18 6.76
N LYS A 203 -2.25 -17.94 7.85
CA LYS A 203 -3.08 -19.13 8.00
C LYS A 203 -4.58 -18.79 7.99
N GLU A 204 -4.97 -17.75 8.69
CA GLU A 204 -6.39 -17.37 8.87
C GLU A 204 -6.97 -16.60 7.69
N PHE A 205 -6.20 -15.67 7.12
CA PHE A 205 -6.67 -14.73 6.11
C PHE A 205 -6.03 -14.90 4.74
N GLY A 206 -5.01 -15.75 4.61
CA GLY A 206 -4.22 -15.90 3.38
C GLY A 206 -3.32 -14.70 3.07
N VAL A 207 -3.22 -13.72 3.97
CA VAL A 207 -2.48 -12.47 3.75
C VAL A 207 -1.02 -12.64 4.15
N GLN A 208 -0.12 -12.36 3.21
CA GLN A 208 1.31 -12.32 3.49
C GLN A 208 1.64 -11.13 4.37
N SER A 209 2.44 -11.36 5.39
CA SER A 209 2.90 -10.33 6.32
C SER A 209 4.21 -10.74 6.99
N CYS A 210 4.92 -9.78 7.56
CA CYS A 210 6.09 -10.04 8.38
C CYS A 210 6.17 -9.00 9.52
N TYR A 211 7.11 -9.14 10.45
CA TYR A 211 7.43 -8.05 11.36
C TYR A 211 8.20 -6.95 10.61
N PHE A 212 8.01 -5.73 11.04
CA PHE A 212 8.85 -4.57 10.73
C PHE A 212 9.20 -3.88 12.03
N SER A 213 10.48 -3.66 12.27
CA SER A 213 10.95 -3.06 13.53
C SER A 213 12.02 -2.01 13.28
N VAL A 214 12.09 -1.04 14.19
CA VAL A 214 13.09 0.02 14.18
C VAL A 214 13.81 0.01 15.52
N GLY A 215 15.14 -0.08 15.49
CA GLY A 215 15.98 -0.06 16.68
C GLY A 215 16.11 1.36 17.25
N ASN A 216 16.05 1.48 18.57
CA ASN A 216 16.23 2.74 19.30
C ASN A 216 15.23 3.86 18.93
N SER A 217 14.10 3.54 18.31
CA SER A 217 13.04 4.49 17.96
C SER A 217 11.67 3.81 17.91
N PHE A 218 10.61 4.60 18.07
CA PHE A 218 9.22 4.20 17.84
C PHE A 218 8.65 4.84 16.56
N ASN A 219 9.48 5.53 15.79
CA ASN A 219 9.09 6.08 14.50
C ASN A 219 9.39 5.05 13.39
N PRO A 220 8.41 4.60 12.59
CA PRO A 220 8.59 3.59 11.54
C PRO A 220 9.43 4.07 10.35
N THR A 221 9.77 5.37 10.28
CA THR A 221 10.62 5.94 9.22
C THR A 221 12.09 6.03 9.61
N ASP A 222 12.43 5.77 10.89
CA ASP A 222 13.81 5.85 11.38
C ASP A 222 14.63 4.62 11.00
N VAL A 223 15.95 4.76 11.16
CA VAL A 223 16.94 3.72 10.91
C VAL A 223 17.76 3.47 12.19
N PRO A 224 18.33 2.29 12.42
CA PRO A 224 18.23 1.10 11.58
C PRO A 224 16.85 0.40 11.68
N PHE A 225 16.37 -0.15 10.58
CA PHE A 225 15.18 -0.97 10.58
C PHE A 225 15.50 -2.41 10.23
N TYR A 226 14.63 -3.32 10.67
CA TYR A 226 14.70 -4.75 10.40
C TYR A 226 13.33 -5.23 9.93
N ALA A 227 13.32 -6.19 9.02
CA ALA A 227 12.10 -6.82 8.56
C ALA A 227 12.24 -8.33 8.50
N GLY A 228 11.17 -9.03 8.78
CA GLY A 228 11.06 -10.44 8.51
C GLY A 228 11.02 -10.74 7.02
N LYS A 229 10.79 -12.01 6.67
CA LYS A 229 10.68 -12.44 5.28
C LYS A 229 9.45 -11.80 4.63
N PHE A 230 9.64 -11.10 3.53
CA PHE A 230 8.59 -10.46 2.73
C PHE A 230 8.55 -11.07 1.33
N ASP A 231 7.45 -10.84 0.62
CA ASP A 231 7.27 -11.28 -0.76
C ASP A 231 7.97 -10.28 -1.72
N PRO A 232 8.90 -10.73 -2.58
CA PRO A 232 9.57 -9.85 -3.53
C PRO A 232 8.64 -9.30 -4.63
N ASP A 233 7.46 -9.92 -4.83
CA ASP A 233 6.49 -9.51 -5.86
C ASP A 233 5.49 -8.44 -5.40
N ILE A 234 5.70 -7.84 -4.22
CA ILE A 234 4.88 -6.70 -3.77
C ILE A 234 5.20 -5.43 -4.56
N SER A 235 4.28 -4.43 -4.49
CA SER A 235 4.41 -3.19 -5.25
C SER A 235 5.65 -2.39 -4.89
N PHE A 236 6.04 -1.49 -5.79
CA PHE A 236 7.19 -0.59 -5.63
C PHE A 236 7.21 0.14 -4.27
N PHE A 237 6.08 0.71 -3.85
CA PHE A 237 5.99 1.42 -2.57
C PHE A 237 6.25 0.53 -1.35
N ASN A 238 5.94 -0.75 -1.45
CA ASN A 238 6.16 -1.70 -0.36
C ASN A 238 7.55 -2.34 -0.39
N CYS A 239 8.25 -2.34 -1.55
CA CYS A 239 9.54 -3.01 -1.75
C CYS A 239 10.73 -2.06 -1.87
N ALA A 240 10.51 -0.77 -2.09
CA ALA A 240 11.55 0.19 -2.50
C ALA A 240 12.77 0.25 -1.55
N TRP A 241 12.67 -0.26 -0.34
CA TRP A 241 13.69 -0.20 0.71
C TRP A 241 14.50 -1.48 0.89
N ASN A 242 14.20 -2.52 0.12
CA ASN A 242 14.78 -3.85 0.32
C ASN A 242 15.76 -4.28 -0.77
N ASN A 243 16.11 -3.38 -1.68
CA ASN A 243 17.26 -3.60 -2.58
C ASN A 243 18.51 -2.98 -1.95
N PRO A 244 19.53 -3.82 -1.64
CA PRO A 244 20.84 -3.33 -1.22
C PRO A 244 21.52 -2.54 -2.34
#